data_a8c1940f055ad58f42774a3439b04d5c
#
_entry.id   a8c1940f055ad58f42774a3439b04d5c
#
_cell.length_a   1.000
_cell.length_b   1.000
_cell.length_c   1.000
_cell.angle_alpha   90.00
_cell.angle_beta   90.00
_cell.angle_gamma   90.00
#
_symmetry.space_group_name_H-M   'P 1'
#
loop_
_entity.id
_entity.type
_entity.pdbx_description
1 polymer ?
#
loop_
_entity_poly.entity_id
_entity_poly.type
_entity_poly.pdbx_seq_one_letter_code
_entity_poly.pdbx_strand_id
1 'polypeptide(L)'
;MRKIILSIFCFFIINNTSLALVEVDITRGNLDPLPIAVSPLYVEPGSLEIKHEGKTIRDVGEKISKVIEVNFKRSGLFNPLKKDSFVQKPDIAHAKPRFEDWRLIKAQALVTGKVTITEDKLRAEFR
;
A
#
# COMPACT_ATOMS: atom_id res chain seq x y z
N MET A 1 -42.91 32.88 9.80
CA MET A 1 -42.06 32.19 10.79
C MET A 1 -41.60 30.80 10.34
N ARG A 2 -42.48 29.91 9.88
CA ARG A 2 -42.06 28.55 9.39
C ARG A 2 -41.03 28.55 8.24
N LYS A 3 -41.12 29.50 7.30
CA LYS A 3 -40.18 29.62 6.17
C LYS A 3 -38.79 30.11 6.58
N ILE A 4 -38.71 30.94 7.63
CA ILE A 4 -37.45 31.47 8.18
C ILE A 4 -36.72 30.37 8.95
N ILE A 5 -37.42 29.54 9.70
CA ILE A 5 -36.86 28.41 10.44
C ILE A 5 -36.28 27.35 9.46
N LEU A 6 -36.97 27.08 8.34
CA LEU A 6 -36.50 26.15 7.30
C LEU A 6 -35.25 26.69 6.60
N SER A 7 -35.13 27.97 6.36
CA SER A 7 -33.97 28.62 5.76
C SER A 7 -32.74 28.57 6.67
N ILE A 8 -32.91 28.75 7.98
CA ILE A 8 -31.83 28.67 8.97
C ILE A 8 -31.36 27.22 9.12
N PHE A 9 -32.29 26.24 9.06
CA PHE A 9 -31.93 24.81 9.13
C PHE A 9 -31.11 24.34 7.91
N CYS A 10 -31.42 24.86 6.71
CA CYS A 10 -30.67 24.55 5.49
C CYS A 10 -29.24 25.11 5.51
N PHE A 11 -29.02 26.24 6.18
CA PHE A 11 -27.69 26.88 6.29
C PHE A 11 -26.72 26.10 7.19
N PHE A 12 -27.24 25.31 8.14
CA PHE A 12 -26.41 24.52 9.06
C PHE A 12 -25.91 23.19 8.47
N ILE A 13 -26.44 22.74 7.32
CA ILE A 13 -26.10 21.42 6.74
C ILE A 13 -24.87 21.49 5.81
N ILE A 14 -24.39 22.69 5.43
CA ILE A 14 -23.43 22.87 4.33
C ILE A 14 -21.95 22.90 4.80
N ASN A 15 -21.67 22.81 6.11
CA ASN A 15 -20.32 23.07 6.62
C ASN A 15 -19.56 21.84 7.13
N ASN A 16 -19.59 20.71 6.41
CA ASN A 16 -18.76 19.55 6.76
C ASN A 16 -17.81 19.16 5.63
N THR A 17 -16.95 20.07 5.17
CA THR A 17 -15.76 19.71 4.40
C THR A 17 -14.60 19.52 5.38
N SER A 18 -14.49 18.33 5.94
CA SER A 18 -13.27 17.91 6.65
C SER A 18 -12.19 17.63 5.62
N LEU A 19 -11.38 18.63 5.31
CA LEU A 19 -10.12 18.43 4.60
C LEU A 19 -9.13 17.87 5.62
N ALA A 20 -8.89 16.57 5.58
CA ALA A 20 -7.77 15.98 6.27
C ALA A 20 -6.48 16.41 5.55
N LEU A 21 -5.94 17.56 5.94
CA LEU A 21 -4.63 18.00 5.51
C LEU A 21 -3.59 17.17 6.26
N VAL A 22 -2.88 16.30 5.54
CA VAL A 22 -1.68 15.66 6.09
C VAL A 22 -0.55 16.69 6.01
N GLU A 23 -0.32 17.40 7.10
CA GLU A 23 0.81 18.30 7.24
C GLU A 23 2.05 17.47 7.57
N VAL A 24 2.98 17.37 6.61
CA VAL A 24 4.30 16.77 6.84
C VAL A 24 5.25 17.88 7.26
N ASP A 25 5.45 18.03 8.56
CA ASP A 25 6.44 18.96 9.12
C ASP A 25 7.85 18.36 9.01
N ILE A 26 8.58 18.76 7.98
CA ILE A 26 9.99 18.35 7.74
C ILE A 26 11.02 19.17 8.54
N THR A 27 10.58 20.08 9.39
CA THR A 27 11.50 20.95 10.14
C THR A 27 11.99 20.34 11.45
N ARG A 28 11.38 19.26 11.91
CA ARG A 28 11.83 18.54 13.11
C ARG A 28 12.70 17.36 12.73
N GLY A 29 13.98 17.42 13.06
CA GLY A 29 15.00 16.41 12.77
C GLY A 29 14.83 15.05 13.47
N ASN A 30 13.62 14.67 13.87
CA ASN A 30 13.27 13.37 14.42
C ASN A 30 11.89 12.96 13.87
N LEU A 31 11.86 12.63 12.58
CA LEU A 31 10.68 12.02 11.97
C LEU A 31 10.66 10.55 12.39
N ASP A 32 9.63 10.14 13.13
CA ASP A 32 9.36 8.72 13.33
C ASP A 32 9.07 8.10 11.95
N PRO A 33 9.87 7.14 11.48
CA PRO A 33 9.68 6.56 10.16
C PRO A 33 8.29 5.92 10.02
N LEU A 34 7.59 6.23 8.93
CA LEU A 34 6.24 5.75 8.65
C LEU A 34 6.22 4.22 8.55
N PRO A 35 5.43 3.52 9.39
CA PRO A 35 5.28 2.08 9.28
C PRO A 35 4.63 1.69 7.96
N ILE A 36 5.35 0.95 7.10
CA ILE A 36 4.91 0.55 5.78
C ILE A 36 4.94 -0.96 5.62
N ALA A 37 3.89 -1.53 5.06
CA ALA A 37 3.84 -2.92 4.65
C ALA A 37 4.22 -3.03 3.17
N VAL A 38 5.20 -3.85 2.86
CA VAL A 38 5.57 -4.18 1.47
C VAL A 38 5.21 -5.64 1.24
N SER A 39 4.03 -5.87 0.64
CA SER A 39 3.58 -7.21 0.30
C SER A 39 4.45 -7.81 -0.80
N PRO A 40 4.77 -9.11 -0.74
CA PRO A 40 5.31 -9.80 -1.91
C PRO A 40 4.43 -9.54 -3.14
N LEU A 41 5.04 -9.37 -4.31
CA LEU A 41 4.27 -9.18 -5.53
C LEU A 41 3.52 -10.46 -5.89
N TYR A 42 2.24 -10.32 -6.22
CA TYR A 42 1.42 -11.43 -6.68
C TYR A 42 1.90 -11.92 -8.04
N VAL A 43 1.89 -13.22 -8.22
CA VAL A 43 2.19 -13.88 -9.49
C VAL A 43 1.01 -14.75 -9.87
N GLU A 44 0.49 -14.58 -11.08
CA GLU A 44 -0.62 -15.40 -11.58
C GLU A 44 -0.21 -16.88 -11.64
N PRO A 45 -1.09 -17.82 -11.24
CA PRO A 45 -0.75 -19.24 -11.17
C PRO A 45 -0.16 -19.83 -12.46
N GLY A 46 -0.69 -19.44 -13.62
CA GLY A 46 -0.18 -19.87 -14.93
C GLY A 46 1.23 -19.37 -15.27
N SER A 47 1.69 -18.35 -14.57
CA SER A 47 3.04 -17.78 -14.74
C SER A 47 4.08 -18.39 -13.80
N LEU A 48 3.67 -19.18 -12.79
CA LEU A 48 4.58 -19.71 -11.76
C LEU A 48 5.59 -20.71 -12.29
N GLU A 49 5.27 -21.39 -13.37
CA GLU A 49 6.12 -22.40 -14.00
C GLU A 49 7.11 -21.82 -15.00
N ILE A 50 6.92 -20.55 -15.37
CA ILE A 50 7.79 -19.88 -16.33
C ILE A 50 9.11 -19.53 -15.63
N LYS A 51 10.20 -20.06 -16.16
CA LYS A 51 11.55 -19.68 -15.73
C LYS A 51 12.09 -18.58 -16.62
N HIS A 52 12.47 -17.48 -16.03
CA HIS A 52 13.21 -16.42 -16.70
C HIS A 52 14.62 -16.35 -16.11
N GLU A 53 15.64 -16.50 -16.95
CA GLU A 53 17.05 -16.57 -16.51
C GLU A 53 17.32 -17.64 -15.42
N GLY A 54 16.66 -18.78 -15.49
CA GLY A 54 16.83 -19.88 -14.54
C GLY A 54 16.17 -19.68 -13.17
N LYS A 55 15.43 -18.59 -12.97
CA LYS A 55 14.68 -18.28 -11.73
C LYS A 55 13.20 -18.41 -11.95
N THR A 56 12.47 -18.90 -10.95
CA THR A 56 11.01 -18.90 -11.00
C THR A 56 10.48 -17.47 -10.85
N ILE A 57 9.34 -17.20 -11.47
CA ILE A 57 8.74 -15.86 -11.41
C ILE A 57 8.32 -15.49 -9.99
N ARG A 58 7.99 -16.46 -9.15
CA ARG A 58 7.71 -16.26 -7.72
C ARG A 58 8.92 -15.65 -7.01
N ASP A 59 10.12 -16.21 -7.25
CA ASP A 59 11.36 -15.71 -6.66
C ASP A 59 11.66 -14.29 -7.11
N VAL A 60 11.31 -13.96 -8.35
CA VAL A 60 11.47 -12.59 -8.88
C VAL A 60 10.55 -11.61 -8.17
N GLY A 61 9.27 -11.96 -7.96
CA GLY A 61 8.30 -11.13 -7.23
C GLY A 61 8.75 -10.85 -5.80
N GLU A 62 9.25 -11.85 -5.10
CA GLU A 62 9.81 -11.68 -3.74
C GLU A 62 11.07 -10.81 -3.72
N LYS A 63 11.96 -10.99 -4.69
CA LYS A 63 13.19 -10.18 -4.81
C LYS A 63 12.88 -8.72 -5.08
N ILE A 64 11.94 -8.42 -5.97
CA ILE A 64 11.51 -7.05 -6.23
C ILE A 64 10.96 -6.41 -4.95
N SER A 65 10.07 -7.09 -4.24
CA SER A 65 9.52 -6.62 -2.97
C SER A 65 10.62 -6.37 -1.94
N LYS A 66 11.62 -7.23 -1.89
CA LYS A 66 12.77 -7.06 -0.98
C LYS A 66 13.61 -5.84 -1.31
N VAL A 67 13.84 -5.56 -2.58
CA VAL A 67 14.56 -4.35 -3.02
C VAL A 67 13.80 -3.10 -2.61
N ILE A 68 12.48 -3.08 -2.79
CA ILE A 68 11.63 -1.97 -2.37
C ILE A 68 11.72 -1.76 -0.86
N GLU A 69 11.59 -2.83 -0.07
CA GLU A 69 11.70 -2.81 1.39
C GLU A 69 13.03 -2.21 1.86
N VAL A 70 14.14 -2.68 1.27
CA VAL A 70 15.49 -2.19 1.60
C VAL A 70 15.65 -0.70 1.26
N ASN A 71 15.12 -0.27 0.12
CA ASN A 71 15.20 1.14 -0.29
C ASN A 71 14.34 2.04 0.61
N PHE A 72 13.16 1.61 1.00
CA PHE A 72 12.34 2.34 1.98
C PHE A 72 13.06 2.48 3.32
N LYS A 73 13.63 1.39 3.83
CA LYS A 73 14.40 1.44 5.07
C LYS A 73 15.61 2.37 4.97
N ARG A 74 16.32 2.32 3.83
CA ARG A 74 17.49 3.16 3.59
C ARG A 74 17.16 4.65 3.52
N SER A 75 15.96 5.01 3.06
CA SER A 75 15.54 6.41 2.98
C SER A 75 15.41 7.08 4.35
N GLY A 76 15.25 6.31 5.43
CA GLY A 76 15.00 6.81 6.78
C GLY A 76 13.58 7.34 7.00
N LEU A 77 12.77 7.46 5.94
CA LEU A 77 11.40 7.97 6.01
C LEU A 77 10.36 6.90 6.32
N PHE A 78 10.71 5.63 6.09
CA PHE A 78 9.82 4.49 6.25
C PHE A 78 10.43 3.43 7.17
N ASN A 79 9.55 2.75 7.90
CA ASN A 79 9.87 1.59 8.71
C ASN A 79 9.11 0.37 8.16
N PRO A 80 9.73 -0.44 7.28
CA PRO A 80 9.10 -1.63 6.74
C PRO A 80 8.76 -2.66 7.82
N LEU A 81 7.51 -3.10 7.82
CA LEU A 81 7.02 -4.12 8.75
C LEU A 81 7.52 -5.52 8.36
N LYS A 82 7.65 -6.39 9.37
CA LYS A 82 8.06 -7.78 9.15
C LYS A 82 6.97 -8.55 8.39
N LYS A 83 7.34 -9.31 7.37
CA LYS A 83 6.41 -10.10 6.54
C LYS A 83 5.64 -11.15 7.36
N ASP A 84 6.23 -11.68 8.42
CA ASP A 84 5.59 -12.66 9.30
C ASP A 84 4.36 -12.11 10.03
N SER A 85 4.23 -10.79 10.11
CA SER A 85 3.05 -10.14 10.68
C SER A 85 1.89 -9.97 9.69
N PHE A 86 2.09 -10.26 8.41
CA PHE A 86 1.09 -10.03 7.39
C PHE A 86 -0.05 -11.06 7.46
N VAL A 87 -1.26 -10.58 7.56
CA VAL A 87 -2.48 -11.41 7.65
C VAL A 87 -2.97 -11.81 6.26
N GLN A 88 -2.82 -10.93 5.28
CA GLN A 88 -3.28 -11.16 3.91
C GLN A 88 -2.19 -11.76 3.04
N LYS A 89 -2.58 -12.74 2.23
CA LYS A 89 -1.73 -13.27 1.17
C LYS A 89 -1.60 -12.28 0.00
N PRO A 90 -0.52 -12.37 -0.81
CA PRO A 90 -0.26 -11.43 -1.91
C PRO A 90 -1.38 -11.32 -2.95
N ASP A 91 -2.08 -12.42 -3.25
CA ASP A 91 -3.22 -12.46 -4.17
C ASP A 91 -4.37 -11.59 -3.69
N ILE A 92 -4.74 -11.69 -2.40
CA ILE A 92 -5.79 -10.88 -1.79
C ILE A 92 -5.34 -9.42 -1.69
N ALA A 93 -4.12 -9.18 -1.21
CA ALA A 93 -3.58 -7.84 -1.05
C ALA A 93 -3.48 -7.09 -2.39
N HIS A 94 -3.17 -7.81 -3.50
CA HIS A 94 -3.14 -7.21 -4.83
C HIS A 94 -4.54 -6.91 -5.38
N ALA A 95 -5.48 -7.86 -5.30
CA ALA A 95 -6.80 -7.74 -5.93
C ALA A 95 -7.70 -6.73 -5.19
N LYS A 96 -7.90 -6.94 -3.89
CA LYS A 96 -8.75 -6.12 -3.02
C LYS A 96 -8.21 -6.12 -1.59
N PRO A 97 -7.24 -5.24 -1.28
CA PRO A 97 -6.68 -5.18 0.07
C PRO A 97 -7.76 -4.81 1.10
N ARG A 98 -7.82 -5.56 2.18
CA ARG A 98 -8.64 -5.23 3.34
C ARG A 98 -7.78 -4.37 4.28
N PHE A 99 -7.95 -3.07 4.20
CA PHE A 99 -7.12 -2.12 4.94
C PHE A 99 -7.24 -2.25 6.46
N GLU A 100 -8.33 -2.81 6.96
CA GLU A 100 -8.52 -3.08 8.39
C GLU A 100 -7.47 -4.07 8.92
N ASP A 101 -7.19 -5.14 8.19
CA ASP A 101 -6.19 -6.13 8.56
C ASP A 101 -4.78 -5.50 8.64
N TRP A 102 -4.48 -4.58 7.75
CA TRP A 102 -3.21 -3.86 7.74
C TRP A 102 -3.09 -2.86 8.90
N ARG A 103 -4.20 -2.24 9.30
CA ARG A 103 -4.25 -1.37 10.48
C ARG A 103 -4.01 -2.13 11.78
N LEU A 104 -4.47 -3.38 11.89
CA LEU A 104 -4.22 -4.23 13.06
C LEU A 104 -2.72 -4.41 13.33
N ILE A 105 -1.91 -4.52 12.29
CA ILE A 105 -0.44 -4.59 12.40
C ILE A 105 0.23 -3.21 12.39
N LYS A 106 -0.55 -2.13 12.54
CA LYS A 106 -0.09 -0.74 12.57
C LYS A 106 0.57 -0.25 11.27
N ALA A 107 0.25 -0.86 10.13
CA ALA A 107 0.67 -0.33 8.83
C ALA A 107 -0.10 0.97 8.52
N GLN A 108 0.62 2.03 8.19
CA GLN A 108 0.05 3.30 7.74
C GLN A 108 0.05 3.42 6.21
N ALA A 109 0.90 2.64 5.56
CA ALA A 109 0.94 2.53 4.10
C ALA A 109 1.11 1.06 3.69
N LEU A 110 0.61 0.72 2.51
CA LEU A 110 0.72 -0.61 1.91
C LEU A 110 1.21 -0.47 0.48
N VAL A 111 2.27 -1.20 0.16
CA VAL A 111 2.70 -1.43 -1.22
C VAL A 111 2.29 -2.84 -1.61
N THR A 112 1.56 -2.95 -2.70
CA THR A 112 1.16 -4.21 -3.30
C THR A 112 1.32 -4.14 -4.81
N GLY A 113 1.32 -5.28 -5.48
CA GLY A 113 1.48 -5.31 -6.92
C GLY A 113 1.47 -6.71 -7.48
N LYS A 114 1.68 -6.81 -8.78
CA LYS A 114 1.79 -8.08 -9.49
C LYS A 114 2.96 -8.10 -10.45
N VAL A 115 3.43 -9.31 -10.72
CA VAL A 115 4.41 -9.60 -11.77
C VAL A 115 3.75 -10.50 -12.80
N THR A 116 3.85 -10.12 -14.06
CA THR A 116 3.42 -10.91 -15.21
C THR A 116 4.56 -11.08 -16.19
N ILE A 117 4.61 -12.21 -16.87
CA ILE A 117 5.47 -12.40 -18.04
C ILE A 117 4.57 -12.46 -19.27
N THR A 118 4.90 -11.65 -20.25
CA THR A 118 4.26 -11.67 -21.56
C THR A 118 5.37 -11.78 -22.59
N GLU A 119 5.38 -12.90 -23.34
CA GLU A 119 6.47 -13.21 -24.27
C GLU A 119 7.83 -13.25 -23.54
N ASP A 120 8.78 -12.41 -23.92
CA ASP A 120 10.09 -12.29 -23.30
C ASP A 120 10.22 -11.11 -22.33
N LYS A 121 9.08 -10.50 -21.95
CA LYS A 121 9.07 -9.29 -21.11
C LYS A 121 8.47 -9.58 -19.73
N LEU A 122 9.22 -9.20 -18.71
CA LEU A 122 8.73 -9.16 -17.34
C LEU A 122 8.12 -7.78 -17.05
N ARG A 123 6.88 -7.75 -16.61
CA ARG A 123 6.17 -6.53 -16.21
C ARG A 123 5.86 -6.59 -14.73
N ALA A 124 6.30 -5.58 -14.00
CA ALA A 124 5.93 -5.37 -12.59
C ALA A 124 5.01 -4.15 -12.49
N GLU A 125 3.85 -4.34 -11.86
CA GLU A 125 2.87 -3.30 -11.60
C GLU A 125 2.74 -3.11 -10.10
N PHE A 126 2.71 -1.85 -9.64
CA PHE A 126 2.63 -1.46 -8.23
C PHE A 126 1.41 -0.58 -7.98
N ARG A 127 0.91 -0.70 -6.76
CA ARG A 127 -0.11 0.19 -6.20
C ARG A 127 0.28 0.59 -4.79
#